data_a70630d7a11a2ad4b63b1926919c31d0
#
_entry.id   a70630d7a11a2ad4b63b1926919c31d0
#
_cell.length_a   1.000
_cell.length_b   1.000
_cell.length_c   1.000
_cell.angle_alpha   90.00
_cell.angle_beta   90.00
_cell.angle_gamma   90.00
#
_symmetry.space_group_name_H-M   'P 1'
#
loop_
_entity.id
_entity.type
_entity.pdbx_description
1 polymer ?
#
loop_
_entity_poly.entity_id
_entity_poly.type
_entity_poly.pdbx_seq_one_letter_code
_entity_poly.pdbx_strand_id
1 'polypeptide(L)'
;MCIRDRILTILFTSKSYCEKIVLEKLVELDSPWGSSFINNNEIIVTEKSGKIKIVDILTNQIQEVDHQLDFVVHGQGGLLDIIHKDNIVWISYTEDRGNYKTSTSIARAELNKKKLVFENIFQSNPPIDSGYHFGSRLAIKDNYIYASAGERGQGMIAQDASKHPGSIIRVHLDGSIPNDNPRFEGKSDWLPEIYQIGIRNPQGMVLSAFDGKVYISNHGAKGGDWFGEVKKGENYGWKILGWGGKNYSGIPIGPKWKPGFTKAIQYWVPSIATSAITIYKGKEFEEWNGHALITSLKDKSLRKLIFNDLSNVREEIIFKNKIGRIRDIQVHPSNGKIYFLSQDAMWLMQKK
;
A
#
# COMPACT_ATOMS: atom_id res chain seq x y z
N MET A 1 47.60 -33.13 -42.56
CA MET A 1 47.43 -31.69 -42.64
C MET A 1 46.18 -31.40 -41.77
N CYS A 2 46.41 -31.08 -40.49
CA CYS A 2 45.32 -30.84 -39.53
C CYS A 2 45.08 -29.32 -39.42
N ILE A 3 43.90 -28.90 -39.79
CA ILE A 3 43.44 -27.52 -39.58
C ILE A 3 42.87 -27.45 -38.17
N ARG A 4 43.50 -26.66 -37.29
CA ARG A 4 43.00 -26.36 -35.94
C ARG A 4 42.09 -25.14 -36.06
N ASP A 5 40.79 -25.35 -35.91
CA ASP A 5 39.83 -24.27 -35.70
C ASP A 5 40.00 -23.69 -34.31
N ARG A 6 40.41 -22.41 -34.26
CA ARG A 6 40.44 -21.60 -33.04
C ARG A 6 39.02 -21.02 -32.84
N ILE A 7 38.27 -21.55 -31.90
CA ILE A 7 37.04 -20.91 -31.41
C ILE A 7 37.46 -19.71 -30.53
N LEU A 8 37.19 -18.53 -31.04
CA LEU A 8 37.38 -17.27 -30.33
C LEU A 8 36.20 -17.06 -29.38
N THR A 9 36.35 -17.43 -28.11
CA THR A 9 35.34 -17.18 -27.07
C THR A 9 35.43 -15.70 -26.69
N ILE A 10 34.49 -14.89 -27.20
CA ILE A 10 34.36 -13.48 -26.78
C ILE A 10 33.63 -13.50 -25.45
N LEU A 11 34.37 -13.33 -24.36
CA LEU A 11 33.86 -13.07 -23.03
C LEU A 11 33.29 -11.65 -22.98
N PHE A 12 31.99 -11.50 -23.11
CA PHE A 12 31.30 -10.28 -22.75
C PHE A 12 31.33 -10.14 -21.22
N THR A 13 32.33 -9.44 -20.69
CA THR A 13 32.28 -8.96 -19.32
C THR A 13 31.28 -7.80 -19.26
N SER A 14 30.04 -8.07 -18.90
CA SER A 14 29.12 -7.04 -18.48
C SER A 14 29.67 -6.42 -17.20
N LYS A 15 30.32 -5.26 -17.30
CA LYS A 15 30.55 -4.41 -16.14
C LYS A 15 29.19 -3.99 -15.62
N SER A 16 28.70 -4.66 -14.58
CA SER A 16 27.62 -4.17 -13.76
C SER A 16 28.11 -2.89 -13.08
N TYR A 17 27.82 -1.74 -13.68
CA TYR A 17 27.92 -0.46 -12.98
C TYR A 17 26.84 -0.49 -11.92
N CYS A 18 27.23 -0.77 -10.67
CA CYS A 18 26.38 -0.53 -9.51
C CYS A 18 26.22 0.99 -9.41
N GLU A 19 25.16 1.53 -10.04
CA GLU A 19 24.86 2.96 -9.93
C GLU A 19 24.70 3.31 -8.45
N LYS A 20 25.46 4.32 -8.01
CA LYS A 20 25.53 4.69 -6.62
C LYS A 20 24.29 5.45 -6.22
N ILE A 21 23.41 4.79 -5.47
CA ILE A 21 22.18 5.40 -4.92
C ILE A 21 22.55 6.30 -3.75
N VAL A 22 21.99 7.50 -3.72
CA VAL A 22 22.06 8.45 -2.60
C VAL A 22 20.75 8.51 -1.90
N LEU A 23 20.76 8.48 -0.57
CA LEU A 23 19.63 8.69 0.32
C LEU A 23 19.86 9.97 1.11
N GLU A 24 18.95 10.93 0.99
CA GLU A 24 19.00 12.24 1.62
C GLU A 24 17.79 12.44 2.50
N LYS A 25 18.00 12.86 3.76
CA LYS A 25 16.90 13.27 4.66
C LYS A 25 16.50 14.70 4.32
N LEU A 26 15.24 14.92 3.94
CA LEU A 26 14.74 16.24 3.57
C LEU A 26 14.18 17.00 4.77
N VAL A 27 13.21 16.40 5.46
CA VAL A 27 12.52 17.06 6.59
C VAL A 27 12.20 16.04 7.69
N GLU A 28 12.04 16.52 8.92
CA GLU A 28 11.52 15.77 10.05
C GLU A 28 9.99 15.84 10.09
N LEU A 29 9.36 14.72 10.45
CA LEU A 29 7.91 14.55 10.55
C LEU A 29 7.59 13.72 11.78
N ASP A 30 6.35 13.82 12.31
CA ASP A 30 5.91 13.02 13.46
C ASP A 30 5.00 11.89 13.02
N SER A 31 5.54 10.67 13.03
CA SER A 31 4.77 9.46 12.69
C SER A 31 4.00 9.58 11.37
N PRO A 32 4.64 10.03 10.26
CA PRO A 32 3.97 10.20 8.98
C PRO A 32 3.43 8.86 8.48
N TRP A 33 2.25 8.88 7.83
CA TRP A 33 1.59 7.65 7.45
C TRP A 33 1.38 7.48 5.94
N GLY A 34 0.75 8.43 5.27
CA GLY A 34 0.48 8.43 3.84
C GLY A 34 0.90 9.74 3.19
N SER A 35 1.15 9.70 1.90
CA SER A 35 1.53 10.89 1.13
C SER A 35 1.08 10.83 -0.31
N SER A 36 0.97 12.00 -0.95
CA SER A 36 0.67 12.11 -2.37
C SER A 36 1.28 13.40 -2.94
N PHE A 37 1.83 13.34 -4.15
CA PHE A 37 2.17 14.55 -4.88
C PHE A 37 0.90 15.36 -5.20
N ILE A 38 0.88 16.66 -4.89
CA ILE A 38 -0.17 17.58 -5.30
C ILE A 38 0.24 18.43 -6.50
N ASN A 39 1.52 18.51 -6.77
CA ASN A 39 2.17 19.01 -7.99
C ASN A 39 3.62 18.52 -8.04
N ASN A 40 4.43 19.03 -8.98
CA ASN A 40 5.84 18.60 -9.13
C ASN A 40 6.74 18.97 -7.94
N ASN A 41 6.36 19.93 -7.11
CA ASN A 41 7.23 20.46 -6.07
C ASN A 41 6.70 20.21 -4.64
N GLU A 42 5.45 19.73 -4.51
CA GLU A 42 4.81 19.62 -3.20
C GLU A 42 4.19 18.25 -2.99
N ILE A 43 4.41 17.73 -1.80
CA ILE A 43 3.82 16.47 -1.31
C ILE A 43 2.95 16.78 -0.10
N ILE A 44 1.68 16.37 -0.16
CA ILE A 44 0.78 16.36 1.00
C ILE A 44 1.04 15.09 1.81
N VAL A 45 1.07 15.20 3.14
CA VAL A 45 1.42 14.13 4.07
C VAL A 45 0.45 14.12 5.24
N THR A 46 0.01 12.94 5.65
CA THR A 46 -0.70 12.74 6.91
C THR A 46 0.26 12.29 8.00
N GLU A 47 0.12 12.86 9.19
CA GLU A 47 0.71 12.30 10.40
C GLU A 47 -0.38 11.57 11.20
N LYS A 48 -0.06 10.39 11.70
CA LYS A 48 -1.04 9.54 12.41
C LYS A 48 -1.70 10.25 13.59
N SER A 49 -0.98 11.18 14.20
CA SER A 49 -1.44 12.01 15.34
C SER A 49 -2.56 12.98 15.00
N GLY A 50 -2.80 13.25 13.70
CA GLY A 50 -3.89 14.11 13.24
C GLY A 50 -3.47 15.33 12.45
N LYS A 51 -2.20 15.50 12.14
CA LYS A 51 -1.76 16.62 11.32
C LYS A 51 -1.76 16.27 9.84
N ILE A 52 -2.11 17.26 9.02
CA ILE A 52 -1.90 17.23 7.57
C ILE A 52 -0.88 18.30 7.24
N LYS A 53 0.14 17.94 6.49
CA LYS A 53 1.25 18.83 6.13
C LYS A 53 1.47 18.83 4.62
N ILE A 54 1.91 19.95 4.08
CA ILE A 54 2.45 20.05 2.73
C ILE A 54 3.95 20.33 2.85
N VAL A 55 4.75 19.48 2.21
CA VAL A 55 6.21 19.62 2.14
C VAL A 55 6.58 20.10 0.75
N ASP A 56 7.24 21.25 0.68
CA ASP A 56 7.91 21.72 -0.54
C ASP A 56 9.27 21.02 -0.65
N ILE A 57 9.43 20.17 -1.66
CA ILE A 57 10.62 19.32 -1.83
C ILE A 57 11.83 20.05 -2.41
N LEU A 58 11.68 21.31 -2.83
CA LEU A 58 12.79 22.15 -3.32
C LEU A 58 13.41 22.96 -2.18
N THR A 59 12.57 23.47 -1.27
CA THR A 59 12.99 24.35 -0.18
C THR A 59 13.05 23.65 1.17
N ASN A 60 12.51 22.44 1.27
CA ASN A 60 12.33 21.68 2.51
C ASN A 60 11.42 22.41 3.54
N GLN A 61 10.58 23.33 3.08
CA GLN A 61 9.61 24.00 3.94
C GLN A 61 8.39 23.13 4.18
N ILE A 62 7.86 23.22 5.39
CA ILE A 62 6.64 22.51 5.81
C ILE A 62 5.56 23.53 6.10
N GLN A 63 4.38 23.33 5.52
CA GLN A 63 3.15 24.04 5.83
C GLN A 63 2.16 23.08 6.46
N GLU A 64 1.63 23.40 7.65
CA GLU A 64 0.51 22.66 8.25
C GLU A 64 -0.80 23.12 7.60
N VAL A 65 -1.72 22.17 7.38
CA VAL A 65 -3.03 22.40 6.76
C VAL A 65 -4.10 22.03 7.77
N ASP A 66 -4.97 23.00 8.12
CA ASP A 66 -6.09 22.77 9.02
C ASP A 66 -7.12 21.82 8.42
N HIS A 67 -7.85 21.10 9.26
CA HIS A 67 -8.98 20.25 8.86
C HIS A 67 -9.99 20.07 10.00
N GLN A 68 -11.21 19.61 9.65
CA GLN A 68 -12.31 19.37 10.62
C GLN A 68 -12.70 17.88 10.74
N LEU A 69 -11.85 16.93 10.30
CA LEU A 69 -12.17 15.51 10.47
C LEU A 69 -12.33 15.16 11.95
N ASP A 70 -13.41 14.47 12.25
CA ASP A 70 -13.61 13.83 13.54
C ASP A 70 -12.98 12.42 13.49
N PHE A 71 -11.75 12.31 13.99
CA PHE A 71 -10.95 11.10 13.98
C PHE A 71 -10.45 10.78 15.39
N VAL A 72 -10.05 9.53 15.59
CA VAL A 72 -9.46 9.07 16.86
C VAL A 72 -8.14 8.34 16.63
N VAL A 73 -7.15 8.62 17.48
CA VAL A 73 -5.92 7.83 17.54
C VAL A 73 -6.15 6.64 18.45
N HIS A 74 -6.29 5.44 17.87
CA HIS A 74 -6.52 4.20 18.62
C HIS A 74 -5.63 3.07 18.10
N GLY A 75 -4.60 2.71 18.84
CA GLY A 75 -3.63 1.68 18.48
C GLY A 75 -2.91 1.99 17.16
N GLN A 76 -3.22 1.24 16.10
CA GLN A 76 -2.66 1.46 14.76
C GLN A 76 -3.41 2.55 13.96
N GLY A 77 -4.57 2.98 14.44
CA GLY A 77 -5.42 3.98 13.79
C GLY A 77 -5.03 5.43 14.09
N GLY A 78 -5.62 6.35 13.34
CA GLY A 78 -5.39 7.80 13.35
C GLY A 78 -5.75 8.39 11.98
N LEU A 79 -5.09 9.47 11.54
CA LEU A 79 -5.06 9.81 10.11
C LEU A 79 -4.14 8.81 9.40
N LEU A 80 -4.57 8.29 8.25
CA LEU A 80 -3.91 7.18 7.59
C LEU A 80 -3.49 7.58 6.16
N ASP A 81 -4.04 6.96 5.13
CA ASP A 81 -3.61 7.25 3.77
C ASP A 81 -4.23 8.53 3.21
N ILE A 82 -3.52 9.19 2.30
CA ILE A 82 -4.00 10.37 1.57
C ILE A 82 -3.58 10.27 0.11
N ILE A 83 -4.49 10.57 -0.80
CA ILE A 83 -4.25 10.52 -2.23
C ILE A 83 -4.87 11.75 -2.90
N HIS A 84 -4.18 12.32 -3.89
CA HIS A 84 -4.62 13.50 -4.64
C HIS A 84 -4.83 13.18 -6.10
N LYS A 85 -5.91 13.73 -6.66
CA LYS A 85 -6.18 13.73 -8.10
C LYS A 85 -7.13 14.90 -8.44
N ASP A 86 -6.87 15.60 -9.52
CA ASP A 86 -7.76 16.62 -10.11
C ASP A 86 -8.29 17.65 -9.09
N ASN A 87 -7.40 18.22 -8.29
CA ASN A 87 -7.69 19.19 -7.23
C ASN A 87 -8.57 18.65 -6.07
N ILE A 88 -8.75 17.34 -5.97
CA ILE A 88 -9.43 16.68 -4.85
C ILE A 88 -8.43 15.83 -4.09
N VAL A 89 -8.57 15.80 -2.77
CA VAL A 89 -7.86 14.85 -1.89
C VAL A 89 -8.87 13.89 -1.26
N TRP A 90 -8.48 12.61 -1.18
CA TRP A 90 -9.18 11.59 -0.41
C TRP A 90 -8.28 11.15 0.72
N ILE A 91 -8.87 10.99 1.90
CA ILE A 91 -8.17 10.54 3.09
C ILE A 91 -8.88 9.35 3.69
N SER A 92 -8.13 8.37 4.16
CA SER A 92 -8.63 7.33 5.05
C SER A 92 -8.24 7.65 6.49
N TYR A 93 -9.11 7.35 7.42
CA TYR A 93 -8.91 7.67 8.83
C TYR A 93 -9.66 6.70 9.74
N THR A 94 -9.32 6.74 11.01
CA THR A 94 -10.03 6.00 12.06
C THR A 94 -11.10 6.90 12.64
N GLU A 95 -12.35 6.54 12.40
CA GLU A 95 -13.53 7.25 12.90
C GLU A 95 -13.97 6.66 14.23
N ASP A 96 -14.28 7.53 15.20
CA ASP A 96 -14.96 7.13 16.44
C ASP A 96 -16.43 6.82 16.12
N ARG A 97 -16.88 5.65 16.52
CA ARG A 97 -18.25 5.18 16.31
C ARG A 97 -19.01 5.00 17.62
N GLY A 98 -18.48 5.58 18.71
CA GLY A 98 -19.00 5.49 20.07
C GLY A 98 -18.75 4.13 20.75
N ASN A 99 -18.90 4.09 22.05
CA ASN A 99 -18.72 2.88 22.86
C ASN A 99 -17.39 2.16 22.61
N TYR A 100 -16.28 2.89 22.50
CA TYR A 100 -14.92 2.39 22.20
C TYR A 100 -14.78 1.71 20.82
N LYS A 101 -15.82 1.72 19.98
CA LYS A 101 -15.76 1.13 18.65
C LYS A 101 -15.27 2.12 17.63
N THR A 102 -14.46 1.64 16.71
CA THR A 102 -13.90 2.43 15.63
C THR A 102 -14.07 1.75 14.29
N SER A 103 -14.09 2.53 13.21
CA SER A 103 -14.09 2.02 11.85
C SER A 103 -13.02 2.70 10.99
N THR A 104 -12.65 2.03 9.88
CA THR A 104 -11.95 2.68 8.79
C THR A 104 -12.97 3.44 7.97
N SER A 105 -12.74 4.75 7.79
CA SER A 105 -13.62 5.64 7.03
C SER A 105 -12.82 6.39 5.97
N ILE A 106 -13.51 6.87 4.93
CA ILE A 106 -12.92 7.63 3.83
C ILE A 106 -13.67 8.95 3.70
N ALA A 107 -12.95 10.02 3.58
CA ALA A 107 -13.49 11.34 3.29
C ALA A 107 -12.77 11.98 2.11
N ARG A 108 -13.40 12.96 1.47
CA ARG A 108 -12.85 13.75 0.38
C ARG A 108 -12.96 15.25 0.66
N ALA A 109 -12.07 16.04 0.10
CA ALA A 109 -12.13 17.50 0.14
C ALA A 109 -11.54 18.10 -1.15
N GLU A 110 -11.99 19.29 -1.54
CA GLU A 110 -11.24 20.10 -2.50
C GLU A 110 -9.91 20.55 -1.88
N LEU A 111 -8.85 20.49 -2.67
CA LEU A 111 -7.52 20.86 -2.22
C LEU A 111 -7.45 22.37 -1.90
N ASN A 112 -7.31 22.69 -0.64
CA ASN A 112 -7.02 24.02 -0.14
C ASN A 112 -5.85 23.93 0.85
N LYS A 113 -4.76 24.61 0.53
CA LYS A 113 -3.53 24.54 1.33
C LYS A 113 -3.61 25.20 2.71
N LYS A 114 -4.69 25.93 3.00
CA LYS A 114 -4.92 26.52 4.32
C LYS A 114 -5.82 25.64 5.17
N LYS A 115 -6.91 25.12 4.58
CA LYS A 115 -7.90 24.34 5.31
C LYS A 115 -8.61 23.36 4.38
N LEU A 116 -8.64 22.08 4.73
CA LEU A 116 -9.39 21.04 4.06
C LEU A 116 -10.73 20.84 4.77
N VAL A 117 -11.83 20.95 4.02
CA VAL A 117 -13.19 20.70 4.52
C VAL A 117 -13.64 19.35 3.95
N PHE A 118 -13.51 18.32 4.75
CA PHE A 118 -13.79 16.96 4.34
C PHE A 118 -15.27 16.59 4.42
N GLU A 119 -15.75 15.88 3.44
CA GLU A 119 -17.02 15.17 3.39
C GLU A 119 -16.76 13.67 3.49
N ASN A 120 -17.42 12.99 4.43
CA ASN A 120 -17.32 11.53 4.55
C ASN A 120 -18.07 10.85 3.38
N ILE A 121 -17.41 9.92 2.71
CA ILE A 121 -17.96 9.20 1.55
C ILE A 121 -18.07 7.69 1.79
N PHE A 122 -17.46 7.15 2.84
CA PHE A 122 -17.54 5.73 3.18
C PHE A 122 -17.22 5.48 4.65
N GLN A 123 -17.98 4.57 5.26
CA GLN A 123 -17.77 4.09 6.62
C GLN A 123 -17.80 2.56 6.65
N SER A 124 -16.75 1.93 7.14
CA SER A 124 -16.69 0.47 7.30
C SER A 124 -17.62 -0.01 8.42
N ASN A 125 -18.43 -1.02 8.13
CA ASN A 125 -19.38 -1.65 9.06
C ASN A 125 -19.09 -3.16 9.18
N PRO A 126 -19.30 -3.73 10.40
CA PRO A 126 -19.57 -3.07 11.67
C PRO A 126 -18.36 -2.33 12.22
N PRO A 127 -18.57 -1.32 13.06
CA PRO A 127 -17.49 -0.76 13.89
C PRO A 127 -17.05 -1.79 14.95
N ILE A 128 -15.74 -1.81 15.27
CA ILE A 128 -15.15 -2.84 16.12
C ILE A 128 -14.32 -2.16 17.23
N ASP A 129 -14.45 -2.65 18.45
CA ASP A 129 -13.56 -2.30 19.57
C ASP A 129 -12.22 -3.03 19.38
N SER A 130 -11.33 -2.40 18.63
CA SER A 130 -9.98 -2.90 18.36
C SER A 130 -9.07 -1.81 17.81
N GLY A 131 -7.86 -1.71 18.35
CA GLY A 131 -6.79 -0.85 17.83
C GLY A 131 -5.94 -1.49 16.72
N TYR A 132 -6.33 -2.66 16.18
CA TYR A 132 -5.53 -3.41 15.21
C TYR A 132 -6.12 -3.35 13.80
N HIS A 133 -5.23 -3.51 12.80
CA HIS A 133 -5.52 -3.88 11.41
C HIS A 133 -6.59 -3.02 10.74
N PHE A 134 -6.37 -1.73 10.64
CA PHE A 134 -7.28 -0.80 9.92
C PHE A 134 -7.20 -0.96 8.40
N GLY A 135 -6.09 -1.49 7.85
CA GLY A 135 -5.84 -1.48 6.41
C GLY A 135 -5.58 -0.06 5.92
N SER A 136 -6.60 0.56 5.33
CA SER A 136 -6.71 2.00 5.04
C SER A 136 -5.98 2.50 3.79
N ARG A 137 -5.27 1.67 3.03
CA ARG A 137 -4.63 2.10 1.79
C ARG A 137 -5.65 2.39 0.69
N LEU A 138 -5.35 3.43 -0.09
CA LEU A 138 -6.18 3.96 -1.16
C LEU A 138 -5.48 3.82 -2.52
N ALA A 139 -6.25 3.59 -3.57
CA ALA A 139 -5.80 3.74 -4.95
C ALA A 139 -6.96 4.25 -5.81
N ILE A 140 -6.68 5.15 -6.76
CA ILE A 140 -7.67 5.63 -7.73
C ILE A 140 -7.40 4.96 -9.07
N LYS A 141 -8.43 4.33 -9.64
CA LYS A 141 -8.45 3.82 -10.99
C LYS A 141 -9.69 4.34 -11.71
N ASP A 142 -9.48 5.03 -12.82
CA ASP A 142 -10.57 5.66 -13.59
C ASP A 142 -11.41 6.60 -12.71
N ASN A 143 -12.71 6.31 -12.54
CA ASN A 143 -13.64 7.06 -11.69
C ASN A 143 -13.95 6.32 -10.38
N TYR A 144 -13.07 5.43 -9.94
CA TYR A 144 -13.25 4.63 -8.74
C TYR A 144 -12.13 4.81 -7.74
N ILE A 145 -12.48 4.83 -6.46
CA ILE A 145 -11.55 4.67 -5.36
C ILE A 145 -11.61 3.22 -4.85
N TYR A 146 -10.45 2.59 -4.79
CA TYR A 146 -10.24 1.32 -4.11
C TYR A 146 -9.66 1.60 -2.74
N ALA A 147 -10.24 0.99 -1.72
CA ALA A 147 -9.77 1.15 -0.35
C ALA A 147 -9.67 -0.19 0.36
N SER A 148 -8.73 -0.33 1.26
CA SER A 148 -8.59 -1.55 2.04
C SER A 148 -9.17 -1.37 3.44
N ALA A 149 -10.05 -2.28 3.87
CA ALA A 149 -10.53 -2.41 5.24
C ALA A 149 -9.88 -3.64 5.89
N GLY A 150 -9.03 -3.43 6.88
CA GLY A 150 -8.38 -4.53 7.61
C GLY A 150 -9.38 -5.29 8.49
N GLU A 151 -9.04 -6.53 8.88
CA GLU A 151 -9.93 -7.43 9.62
C GLU A 151 -10.03 -7.13 11.13
N ARG A 152 -9.39 -6.07 11.59
CA ARG A 152 -9.52 -5.50 12.92
C ARG A 152 -9.21 -6.48 14.07
N GLY A 153 -8.34 -7.47 13.84
CA GLY A 153 -8.00 -8.53 14.79
C GLY A 153 -9.03 -9.66 14.91
N GLN A 154 -10.13 -9.61 14.13
CA GLN A 154 -11.24 -10.56 14.20
C GLN A 154 -11.05 -11.81 13.32
N GLY A 155 -9.93 -11.91 12.60
CA GLY A 155 -9.54 -13.07 11.81
C GLY A 155 -10.57 -13.52 10.78
N MET A 156 -11.50 -14.39 11.16
CA MET A 156 -12.50 -14.97 10.25
C MET A 156 -13.54 -14.00 9.71
N ILE A 157 -13.66 -12.80 10.26
CA ILE A 157 -14.53 -11.74 9.70
C ILE A 157 -14.17 -11.45 8.23
N ALA A 158 -12.90 -11.65 7.84
CA ALA A 158 -12.43 -11.48 6.47
C ALA A 158 -13.05 -12.47 5.46
N GLN A 159 -13.78 -13.49 5.92
CA GLN A 159 -14.52 -14.44 5.08
C GLN A 159 -16.02 -14.11 5.00
N ASP A 160 -16.46 -13.06 5.69
CA ASP A 160 -17.87 -12.67 5.80
C ASP A 160 -18.14 -11.41 4.97
N ALA A 161 -18.64 -11.60 3.76
CA ALA A 161 -18.94 -10.49 2.84
C ALA A 161 -20.13 -9.62 3.24
N SER A 162 -20.86 -9.96 4.31
CA SER A 162 -21.86 -9.08 4.94
C SER A 162 -21.24 -8.01 5.84
N LYS A 163 -19.89 -7.96 5.89
CA LYS A 163 -19.11 -7.02 6.71
C LYS A 163 -17.90 -6.49 5.92
N HIS A 164 -17.59 -5.22 6.07
CA HIS A 164 -16.46 -4.60 5.38
C HIS A 164 -15.07 -5.01 5.91
N PRO A 165 -14.85 -5.23 7.23
CA PRO A 165 -13.54 -5.61 7.73
C PRO A 165 -12.99 -6.88 7.07
N GLY A 166 -11.76 -6.82 6.56
CA GLY A 166 -11.11 -7.93 5.85
C GLY A 166 -11.36 -7.93 4.34
N SER A 167 -11.70 -6.78 3.76
CA SER A 167 -12.04 -6.66 2.33
C SER A 167 -11.35 -5.48 1.63
N ILE A 168 -11.40 -5.50 0.30
CA ILE A 168 -11.20 -4.34 -0.56
C ILE A 168 -12.56 -3.78 -0.94
N ILE A 169 -12.70 -2.49 -0.71
CA ILE A 169 -13.87 -1.67 -1.04
C ILE A 169 -13.62 -1.03 -2.41
N ARG A 170 -14.66 -0.92 -3.25
CA ARG A 170 -14.65 -0.10 -4.45
C ARG A 170 -15.92 0.74 -4.50
N VAL A 171 -15.76 2.05 -4.52
CA VAL A 171 -16.82 3.04 -4.68
C VAL A 171 -16.43 4.05 -5.76
N HIS A 172 -17.39 4.83 -6.27
CA HIS A 172 -17.08 5.99 -7.09
C HIS A 172 -16.33 7.05 -6.27
N LEU A 173 -15.72 8.04 -6.94
CA LEU A 173 -14.97 9.12 -6.28
C LEU A 173 -15.84 10.00 -5.36
N ASP A 174 -17.15 9.95 -5.50
CA ASP A 174 -18.15 10.61 -4.64
C ASP A 174 -18.73 9.71 -3.56
N GLY A 175 -18.32 8.44 -3.49
CA GLY A 175 -18.81 7.45 -2.54
C GLY A 175 -20.00 6.64 -3.03
N SER A 176 -20.60 6.96 -4.17
CA SER A 176 -21.71 6.17 -4.72
C SER A 176 -21.25 4.77 -5.13
N ILE A 177 -22.18 3.81 -5.12
CA ILE A 177 -21.88 2.38 -5.31
C ILE A 177 -21.86 2.04 -6.79
N PRO A 178 -20.76 1.47 -7.33
CA PRO A 178 -20.68 1.02 -8.72
C PRO A 178 -21.64 -0.14 -9.00
N ASN A 179 -22.43 -0.05 -10.07
CA ASN A 179 -23.38 -1.09 -10.45
C ASN A 179 -22.72 -2.42 -10.85
N ASP A 180 -21.44 -2.34 -11.27
CA ASP A 180 -20.64 -3.49 -11.71
C ASP A 180 -19.77 -4.09 -10.60
N ASN A 181 -19.92 -3.72 -9.34
CA ASN A 181 -19.31 -4.42 -8.22
C ASN A 181 -19.79 -5.88 -8.19
N PRO A 182 -18.99 -6.80 -7.60
CA PRO A 182 -19.37 -8.21 -7.54
C PRO A 182 -20.76 -8.40 -6.92
N ARG A 183 -21.54 -9.28 -7.53
CA ARG A 183 -22.82 -9.77 -6.99
C ARG A 183 -22.79 -11.29 -7.12
N PHE A 184 -23.16 -11.97 -6.08
CA PHE A 184 -23.18 -13.42 -6.05
C PHE A 184 -24.62 -13.90 -5.91
N GLU A 185 -25.04 -14.72 -6.85
CA GLU A 185 -26.34 -15.37 -6.80
C GLU A 185 -26.49 -16.16 -5.50
N GLY A 186 -27.63 -16.01 -4.82
CA GLY A 186 -27.89 -16.63 -3.54
C GLY A 186 -27.15 -16.06 -2.32
N LYS A 187 -26.39 -14.95 -2.48
CA LYS A 187 -25.72 -14.22 -1.39
C LYS A 187 -26.21 -12.77 -1.32
N SER A 188 -27.44 -12.60 -0.93
CA SER A 188 -28.10 -11.27 -0.84
C SER A 188 -27.48 -10.35 0.23
N ASP A 189 -26.74 -10.92 1.17
CA ASP A 189 -26.07 -10.23 2.27
C ASP A 189 -24.67 -9.69 1.93
N TRP A 190 -24.13 -9.97 0.72
CA TRP A 190 -22.88 -9.38 0.27
C TRP A 190 -23.01 -7.87 0.11
N LEU A 191 -22.23 -7.10 0.91
CA LEU A 191 -22.28 -5.64 0.90
C LEU A 191 -21.85 -5.09 -0.47
N PRO A 192 -22.60 -4.11 -1.00
CA PRO A 192 -22.45 -3.68 -2.39
C PRO A 192 -21.13 -2.93 -2.68
N GLU A 193 -20.46 -2.42 -1.67
CA GLU A 193 -19.15 -1.75 -1.79
C GLU A 193 -17.99 -2.73 -1.88
N ILE A 194 -18.17 -3.98 -1.44
CA ILE A 194 -17.10 -4.97 -1.38
C ILE A 194 -16.72 -5.44 -2.78
N TYR A 195 -15.44 -5.34 -3.10
CA TYR A 195 -14.85 -5.77 -4.36
C TYR A 195 -14.11 -7.12 -4.25
N GLN A 196 -13.42 -7.36 -3.13
CA GLN A 196 -12.66 -8.58 -2.84
C GLN A 196 -12.59 -8.82 -1.33
N ILE A 197 -12.56 -10.07 -0.90
CA ILE A 197 -12.50 -10.46 0.52
C ILE A 197 -11.25 -11.27 0.86
N GLY A 198 -11.13 -11.69 2.12
CA GLY A 198 -10.07 -12.60 2.58
C GLY A 198 -8.74 -11.91 2.86
N ILE A 199 -8.77 -10.67 3.32
CA ILE A 199 -7.60 -9.82 3.53
C ILE A 199 -7.40 -9.58 5.02
N ARG A 200 -6.14 -9.55 5.48
CA ARG A 200 -5.84 -9.31 6.90
C ARG A 200 -5.65 -7.82 7.20
N ASN A 201 -4.56 -7.26 6.72
CA ASN A 201 -4.17 -5.87 7.01
C ASN A 201 -3.29 -5.33 5.88
N PRO A 202 -3.88 -4.88 4.77
CA PRO A 202 -3.13 -4.28 3.68
C PRO A 202 -2.44 -2.99 4.12
N GLN A 203 -1.17 -2.85 3.77
CA GLN A 203 -0.36 -1.69 4.12
C GLN A 203 0.26 -1.00 2.90
N GLY A 204 -0.04 -1.48 1.70
CA GLY A 204 0.28 -0.85 0.43
C GLY A 204 -0.78 -1.15 -0.60
N MET A 205 -1.12 -0.16 -1.44
CA MET A 205 -2.02 -0.30 -2.58
C MET A 205 -1.59 0.69 -3.67
N VAL A 206 -1.60 0.25 -4.92
CA VAL A 206 -1.19 1.09 -6.06
C VAL A 206 -1.88 0.67 -7.35
N LEU A 207 -2.22 1.64 -8.19
CA LEU A 207 -2.57 1.42 -9.59
C LEU A 207 -1.28 1.33 -10.42
N SER A 208 -1.12 0.26 -11.16
CA SER A 208 -0.03 0.11 -12.14
C SER A 208 -0.36 0.87 -13.43
N ALA A 209 0.54 1.77 -13.82
CA ALA A 209 0.43 2.51 -15.07
C ALA A 209 0.81 1.67 -16.33
N PHE A 210 1.28 0.42 -16.15
CA PHE A 210 1.71 -0.45 -17.23
C PHE A 210 0.62 -1.42 -17.71
N ASP A 211 -0.15 -1.98 -16.77
CA ASP A 211 -1.19 -2.97 -17.06
C ASP A 211 -2.58 -2.58 -16.56
N GLY A 212 -2.71 -1.41 -15.91
CA GLY A 212 -3.96 -0.89 -15.39
C GLY A 212 -4.55 -1.70 -14.23
N LYS A 213 -3.74 -2.54 -13.57
CA LYS A 213 -4.17 -3.35 -12.44
C LYS A 213 -3.90 -2.64 -11.11
N VAL A 214 -4.73 -2.93 -10.12
CA VAL A 214 -4.48 -2.51 -8.74
C VAL A 214 -3.76 -3.64 -8.01
N TYR A 215 -2.65 -3.30 -7.36
CA TYR A 215 -1.86 -4.23 -6.55
C TYR A 215 -1.91 -3.86 -5.08
N ILE A 216 -1.77 -4.85 -4.21
CA ILE A 216 -1.73 -4.67 -2.75
C ILE A 216 -0.59 -5.45 -2.11
N SER A 217 -0.08 -4.95 -0.99
CA SER A 217 0.72 -5.70 -0.04
C SER A 217 -0.03 -5.86 1.27
N ASN A 218 0.06 -7.04 1.88
CA ASN A 218 -0.73 -7.39 3.06
C ASN A 218 0.14 -8.04 4.14
N HIS A 219 -0.09 -7.64 5.39
CA HIS A 219 0.55 -8.26 6.54
C HIS A 219 -0.02 -9.64 6.87
N GLY A 220 0.82 -10.63 6.95
CA GLY A 220 0.56 -11.86 7.70
C GLY A 220 0.71 -11.68 9.22
N ALA A 221 0.97 -12.76 9.95
CA ALA A 221 1.29 -12.70 11.38
C ALA A 221 2.81 -12.83 11.62
N LYS A 222 3.32 -13.98 12.13
CA LYS A 222 4.78 -14.25 12.21
C LYS A 222 5.38 -14.72 10.87
N GLY A 223 4.77 -14.34 9.74
CA GLY A 223 5.09 -14.71 8.37
C GLY A 223 3.82 -14.73 7.55
N GLY A 224 3.96 -14.92 6.23
CA GLY A 224 2.83 -14.90 5.32
C GLY A 224 2.38 -13.49 4.94
N ASP A 225 3.26 -12.49 5.07
CA ASP A 225 3.09 -11.24 4.33
C ASP A 225 3.10 -11.56 2.84
N TRP A 226 2.31 -10.86 2.05
CA TRP A 226 2.25 -11.14 0.62
C TRP A 226 1.99 -9.87 -0.21
N PHE A 227 2.32 -9.98 -1.50
CA PHE A 227 2.02 -9.02 -2.56
C PHE A 227 1.16 -9.71 -3.62
N GLY A 228 0.13 -9.04 -4.12
CA GLY A 228 -0.79 -9.60 -5.11
C GLY A 228 -1.68 -8.58 -5.78
N GLU A 229 -2.47 -9.04 -6.74
CA GLU A 229 -3.40 -8.25 -7.53
C GLU A 229 -4.77 -8.17 -6.86
N VAL A 230 -5.42 -7.00 -6.89
CA VAL A 230 -6.84 -6.85 -6.51
C VAL A 230 -7.72 -7.37 -7.63
N LYS A 231 -8.56 -8.36 -7.32
CA LYS A 231 -9.39 -9.06 -8.30
C LYS A 231 -10.85 -9.09 -7.91
N LYS A 232 -11.71 -8.75 -8.88
CA LYS A 232 -13.16 -8.68 -8.69
C LYS A 232 -13.75 -10.01 -8.20
N GLY A 233 -14.42 -9.97 -7.04
CA GLY A 233 -15.14 -11.12 -6.48
C GLY A 233 -14.27 -12.24 -5.93
N GLU A 234 -12.94 -12.10 -5.92
CA GLU A 234 -12.04 -13.14 -5.44
C GLU A 234 -11.78 -13.05 -3.92
N ASN A 235 -11.06 -14.06 -3.39
CA ASN A 235 -10.82 -14.25 -1.96
C ASN A 235 -9.37 -14.69 -1.71
N TYR A 236 -8.59 -13.90 -0.97
CA TYR A 236 -7.21 -14.23 -0.57
C TYR A 236 -7.12 -15.21 0.62
N GLY A 237 -8.26 -15.57 1.22
CA GLY A 237 -8.37 -16.68 2.15
C GLY A 237 -7.97 -16.43 3.59
N TRP A 238 -7.72 -15.20 4.02
CA TRP A 238 -7.49 -14.92 5.44
C TRP A 238 -8.77 -15.20 6.25
N LYS A 239 -8.81 -15.93 7.37
CA LYS A 239 -7.73 -16.60 8.12
C LYS A 239 -7.73 -18.13 7.87
N ILE A 240 -8.20 -18.59 6.72
CA ILE A 240 -8.16 -19.99 6.31
C ILE A 240 -6.76 -20.34 5.81
N LEU A 241 -6.14 -19.43 5.06
CA LEU A 241 -4.78 -19.53 4.55
C LEU A 241 -3.81 -18.70 5.36
N GLY A 242 -2.62 -19.23 5.61
CA GLY A 242 -1.56 -18.55 6.33
C GLY A 242 -0.37 -18.12 5.48
N TRP A 243 -0.32 -18.47 4.19
CA TRP A 243 0.81 -18.21 3.29
C TRP A 243 2.16 -18.67 3.87
N GLY A 244 2.14 -19.80 4.64
CA GLY A 244 3.29 -20.32 5.36
C GLY A 244 3.56 -19.64 6.71
N GLY A 245 2.75 -18.65 7.09
CA GLY A 245 2.87 -17.94 8.36
C GLY A 245 2.32 -18.72 9.55
N LYS A 246 2.76 -18.28 10.75
CA LYS A 246 2.32 -18.82 12.04
C LYS A 246 1.64 -17.71 12.85
N ASN A 247 0.74 -18.10 13.75
CA ASN A 247 0.22 -17.22 14.78
C ASN A 247 1.35 -16.74 15.71
N TYR A 248 1.10 -15.72 16.52
CA TYR A 248 2.08 -15.24 17.50
C TYR A 248 2.39 -16.30 18.56
N SER A 249 1.47 -17.24 18.82
CA SER A 249 1.70 -18.45 19.64
C SER A 249 2.65 -19.48 19.02
N GLY A 250 2.99 -19.34 17.72
CA GLY A 250 3.83 -20.30 17.00
C GLY A 250 3.04 -21.37 16.21
N ILE A 251 1.73 -21.48 16.42
CA ILE A 251 0.86 -22.45 15.72
C ILE A 251 0.68 -22.01 14.24
N PRO A 252 0.83 -22.90 13.25
CA PRO A 252 0.57 -22.59 11.85
C PRO A 252 -0.85 -22.05 11.61
N ILE A 253 -0.98 -21.11 10.67
CA ILE A 253 -2.28 -20.57 10.22
C ILE A 253 -2.64 -21.31 8.92
N GLY A 254 -3.32 -22.45 9.03
CA GLY A 254 -3.80 -23.20 7.87
C GLY A 254 -2.73 -23.52 6.82
N PRO A 255 -3.12 -23.95 5.63
CA PRO A 255 -2.20 -24.24 4.54
C PRO A 255 -1.60 -22.96 3.95
N LYS A 256 -0.49 -23.13 3.22
CA LYS A 256 0.18 -22.05 2.49
C LYS A 256 -0.73 -21.46 1.40
N TRP A 257 -1.37 -22.32 0.63
CA TRP A 257 -2.38 -22.01 -0.38
C TRP A 257 -3.20 -23.25 -0.70
N LYS A 258 -4.39 -23.09 -1.26
CA LYS A 258 -5.21 -24.18 -1.83
C LYS A 258 -6.11 -23.66 -2.95
N PRO A 259 -6.58 -24.53 -3.87
CA PRO A 259 -7.55 -24.15 -4.91
C PRO A 259 -8.81 -23.50 -4.34
N GLY A 260 -9.41 -22.60 -5.12
CA GLY A 260 -10.58 -21.81 -4.71
C GLY A 260 -10.25 -20.47 -4.04
N PHE A 261 -8.96 -20.15 -3.86
CA PHE A 261 -8.51 -18.86 -3.34
C PHE A 261 -7.54 -18.17 -4.30
N THR A 262 -7.53 -16.84 -4.27
CA THR A 262 -6.59 -16.00 -5.02
C THR A 262 -5.15 -16.35 -4.64
N LYS A 263 -4.28 -16.50 -5.64
CA LYS A 263 -2.87 -16.77 -5.41
C LYS A 263 -2.08 -15.47 -5.34
N ALA A 264 -1.28 -15.29 -4.28
CA ALA A 264 -0.35 -14.18 -4.18
C ALA A 264 0.79 -14.32 -5.22
N ILE A 265 1.31 -13.18 -5.68
CA ILE A 265 2.45 -13.10 -6.59
C ILE A 265 3.74 -13.44 -5.84
N GLN A 266 3.91 -12.85 -4.66
CA GLN A 266 5.04 -13.09 -3.76
C GLN A 266 4.54 -13.15 -2.31
N TYR A 267 5.25 -13.88 -1.45
CA TYR A 267 4.99 -13.90 -0.01
C TYR A 267 6.29 -14.10 0.77
N TRP A 268 6.30 -13.66 2.02
CA TRP A 268 7.49 -13.67 2.88
C TRP A 268 7.26 -14.45 4.18
N VAL A 269 8.18 -15.37 4.44
CA VAL A 269 8.30 -16.11 5.71
C VAL A 269 9.79 -16.16 6.06
N PRO A 270 10.19 -15.53 7.17
CA PRO A 270 9.40 -14.80 8.15
C PRO A 270 8.82 -13.49 7.61
N SER A 271 7.85 -12.89 8.35
CA SER A 271 7.28 -11.58 8.04
C SER A 271 8.35 -10.49 7.99
N ILE A 272 8.33 -9.68 6.93
CA ILE A 272 9.11 -8.45 6.79
C ILE A 272 8.33 -7.21 7.21
N ALA A 273 7.02 -7.36 7.49
CA ALA A 273 6.03 -6.32 7.66
C ALA A 273 6.02 -5.36 6.45
N THR A 274 5.55 -5.88 5.30
CA THR A 274 5.39 -5.08 4.08
C THR A 274 4.60 -3.81 4.36
N SER A 275 4.98 -2.69 3.77
CA SER A 275 4.25 -1.43 3.88
C SER A 275 3.83 -0.92 2.50
N ALA A 276 4.07 0.32 2.18
CA ALA A 276 3.68 0.87 0.89
C ALA A 276 4.36 0.16 -0.29
N ILE A 277 3.70 0.22 -1.42
CA ILE A 277 4.17 -0.32 -2.69
C ILE A 277 3.97 0.70 -3.80
N THR A 278 4.81 0.62 -4.82
CA THR A 278 4.58 1.28 -6.11
C THR A 278 5.02 0.38 -7.25
N ILE A 279 4.39 0.51 -8.41
CA ILE A 279 4.93 -0.02 -9.67
C ILE A 279 5.70 1.12 -10.30
N TYR A 280 7.02 0.99 -10.29
CA TYR A 280 7.89 2.09 -10.66
C TYR A 280 7.68 2.50 -12.13
N LYS A 281 7.51 3.81 -12.33
CA LYS A 281 7.49 4.47 -13.64
C LYS A 281 8.22 5.81 -13.52
N GLY A 282 9.38 5.92 -14.16
CA GLY A 282 10.18 7.14 -14.04
C GLY A 282 11.44 7.13 -14.88
N LYS A 283 12.13 8.28 -14.93
CA LYS A 283 13.37 8.48 -15.68
C LYS A 283 14.62 8.23 -14.85
N GLU A 284 14.53 8.37 -13.52
CA GLU A 284 15.69 8.24 -12.63
C GLU A 284 16.26 6.83 -12.61
N PHE A 285 15.40 5.80 -12.61
CA PHE A 285 15.77 4.39 -12.62
C PHE A 285 15.03 3.68 -13.76
N GLU A 286 15.35 4.02 -15.02
CA GLU A 286 14.59 3.55 -16.20
C GLU A 286 14.52 2.02 -16.27
N GLU A 287 15.57 1.33 -15.82
CA GLU A 287 15.65 -0.13 -15.76
C GLU A 287 14.70 -0.77 -14.71
N TRP A 288 14.08 0.05 -13.87
CA TRP A 288 13.07 -0.42 -12.90
C TRP A 288 11.63 -0.24 -13.38
N ASN A 289 11.44 0.38 -14.54
CA ASN A 289 10.09 0.60 -15.08
C ASN A 289 9.30 -0.72 -15.19
N GLY A 290 8.08 -0.73 -14.63
CA GLY A 290 7.20 -1.90 -14.54
C GLY A 290 7.49 -2.85 -13.38
N HIS A 291 8.57 -2.66 -12.62
CA HIS A 291 8.87 -3.46 -11.44
C HIS A 291 8.14 -2.94 -10.20
N ALA A 292 7.74 -3.85 -9.31
CA ALA A 292 7.16 -3.45 -8.04
C ALA A 292 8.27 -3.10 -7.04
N LEU A 293 8.15 -1.92 -6.41
CA LEU A 293 8.97 -1.52 -5.29
C LEU A 293 8.14 -1.72 -4.02
N ILE A 294 8.68 -2.50 -3.07
CA ILE A 294 8.00 -2.86 -1.82
C ILE A 294 8.85 -2.39 -0.65
N THR A 295 8.25 -1.59 0.21
CA THR A 295 8.86 -1.13 1.44
C THR A 295 8.49 -2.02 2.62
N SER A 296 9.23 -1.93 3.72
CA SER A 296 8.97 -2.73 4.91
C SER A 296 9.23 -1.99 6.22
N LEU A 297 8.43 -2.32 7.23
CA LEU A 297 8.52 -1.75 8.57
C LEU A 297 9.50 -2.52 9.47
N LYS A 298 9.40 -3.86 9.47
CA LYS A 298 10.23 -4.71 10.35
C LYS A 298 11.61 -4.93 9.76
N ASP A 299 11.68 -5.26 8.48
CA ASP A 299 12.93 -5.54 7.77
C ASP A 299 13.66 -4.24 7.39
N LYS A 300 12.97 -3.09 7.42
CA LYS A 300 13.52 -1.75 7.13
C LYS A 300 14.22 -1.71 5.77
N SER A 301 13.58 -2.29 4.76
CA SER A 301 14.15 -2.46 3.42
C SER A 301 13.29 -1.86 2.33
N LEU A 302 13.95 -1.49 1.22
CA LEU A 302 13.34 -1.35 -0.09
C LEU A 302 13.68 -2.60 -0.90
N ARG A 303 12.66 -3.26 -1.45
CA ARG A 303 12.77 -4.44 -2.29
C ARG A 303 12.19 -4.16 -3.65
N LYS A 304 12.85 -4.65 -4.69
CA LYS A 304 12.37 -4.62 -6.07
C LYS A 304 11.94 -6.02 -6.48
N LEU A 305 10.69 -6.17 -6.90
CA LEU A 305 10.19 -7.42 -7.48
C LEU A 305 10.12 -7.26 -8.99
N ILE A 306 10.82 -8.14 -9.67
CA ILE A 306 10.81 -8.29 -11.12
C ILE A 306 9.86 -9.45 -11.40
N PHE A 307 8.72 -9.16 -12.03
CA PHE A 307 7.73 -10.18 -12.35
C PHE A 307 7.10 -9.85 -13.71
N ASN A 308 7.19 -10.79 -14.64
CA ASN A 308 6.51 -10.72 -15.92
C ASN A 308 5.26 -11.59 -15.92
N ASP A 309 5.27 -12.63 -15.09
CA ASP A 309 4.16 -13.54 -14.82
C ASP A 309 4.22 -14.07 -13.37
N LEU A 310 3.17 -14.78 -12.94
CA LEU A 310 3.06 -15.32 -11.58
C LEU A 310 4.00 -16.50 -11.30
N SER A 311 4.68 -17.02 -12.31
CA SER A 311 5.54 -18.22 -12.20
C SER A 311 7.02 -17.88 -12.01
N ASN A 312 7.44 -16.67 -12.37
CA ASN A 312 8.85 -16.25 -12.34
C ASN A 312 9.02 -14.89 -11.69
N VAL A 313 9.03 -14.86 -10.35
CA VAL A 313 9.27 -13.66 -9.56
C VAL A 313 10.68 -13.67 -9.02
N ARG A 314 11.48 -12.64 -9.36
CA ARG A 314 12.80 -12.40 -8.81
C ARG A 314 12.76 -11.21 -7.87
N GLU A 315 13.36 -11.34 -6.69
CA GLU A 315 13.45 -10.29 -5.68
C GLU A 315 14.89 -9.80 -5.54
N GLU A 316 15.04 -8.48 -5.47
CA GLU A 316 16.30 -7.79 -5.18
C GLU A 316 16.11 -6.85 -4.00
N ILE A 317 17.02 -6.89 -3.02
CA ILE A 317 17.05 -5.93 -1.92
C ILE A 317 17.91 -4.74 -2.36
N ILE A 318 17.26 -3.59 -2.59
CA ILE A 318 17.94 -2.36 -3.01
C ILE A 318 18.73 -1.76 -1.85
N PHE A 319 18.09 -1.64 -0.69
CA PHE A 319 18.77 -1.30 0.56
C PHE A 319 18.03 -1.85 1.79
N LYS A 320 18.74 -1.92 2.92
CA LYS A 320 18.22 -2.38 4.20
C LYS A 320 18.87 -1.61 5.35
N ASN A 321 18.08 -1.26 6.39
CA ASN A 321 18.53 -0.56 7.60
C ASN A 321 19.20 0.83 7.35
N LYS A 322 18.80 1.54 6.28
CA LYS A 322 19.38 2.85 5.94
C LYS A 322 18.58 4.03 6.48
N ILE A 323 17.24 3.96 6.40
CA ILE A 323 16.32 5.06 6.75
C ILE A 323 15.27 4.65 7.79
N GLY A 324 15.49 3.56 8.53
CA GLY A 324 14.56 3.06 9.53
C GLY A 324 13.36 2.31 8.95
N ARG A 325 12.24 2.36 9.65
CA ARG A 325 10.96 1.74 9.25
C ARG A 325 10.33 2.59 8.15
N ILE A 326 10.13 2.02 6.97
CA ILE A 326 9.61 2.76 5.81
C ILE A 326 8.10 2.58 5.77
N ARG A 327 7.35 3.67 5.87
CA ARG A 327 5.89 3.65 5.91
C ARG A 327 5.26 3.87 4.54
N ASP A 328 5.81 4.81 3.75
CA ASP A 328 5.26 5.17 2.46
C ASP A 328 6.33 5.36 1.40
N ILE A 329 5.93 5.31 0.13
CA ILE A 329 6.79 5.49 -1.03
C ILE A 329 6.03 6.25 -2.13
N GLN A 330 6.65 7.29 -2.66
CA GLN A 330 6.15 8.06 -3.79
C GLN A 330 7.21 8.17 -4.88
N VAL A 331 6.78 8.13 -6.13
CA VAL A 331 7.64 8.38 -7.30
C VAL A 331 7.29 9.75 -7.86
N HIS A 332 8.29 10.60 -8.01
CA HIS A 332 8.09 11.94 -8.57
C HIS A 332 7.55 11.87 -10.01
N PRO A 333 6.43 12.53 -10.31
CA PRO A 333 5.70 12.34 -11.57
C PRO A 333 6.51 12.72 -12.82
N SER A 334 7.45 13.67 -12.73
CA SER A 334 8.20 14.18 -13.88
C SER A 334 9.61 13.59 -14.04
N ASN A 335 10.36 13.43 -12.93
CA ASN A 335 11.77 13.00 -12.97
C ASN A 335 12.01 11.56 -12.51
N GLY A 336 11.05 10.94 -11.78
CA GLY A 336 11.16 9.57 -11.34
C GLY A 336 12.00 9.37 -10.06
N LYS A 337 12.48 10.43 -9.41
CA LYS A 337 13.11 10.31 -8.09
C LYS A 337 12.12 9.73 -7.09
N ILE A 338 12.63 9.02 -6.08
CA ILE A 338 11.78 8.30 -5.13
C ILE A 338 11.82 8.98 -3.77
N TYR A 339 10.65 9.18 -3.18
CA TYR A 339 10.48 9.76 -1.86
C TYR A 339 9.91 8.72 -0.91
N PHE A 340 10.42 8.71 0.32
CA PHE A 340 9.93 7.81 1.36
C PHE A 340 9.48 8.57 2.59
N LEU A 341 8.44 8.06 3.25
CA LEU A 341 8.18 8.39 4.64
C LEU A 341 8.76 7.28 5.53
N SER A 342 9.71 7.64 6.39
CA SER A 342 10.13 6.77 7.49
C SER A 342 9.23 6.96 8.70
N GLN A 343 9.59 6.46 9.89
CA GLN A 343 8.79 6.70 11.08
C GLN A 343 8.84 8.16 11.59
N ASP A 344 9.83 8.93 11.15
CA ASP A 344 10.19 10.24 11.70
C ASP A 344 10.65 11.28 10.66
N ALA A 345 10.65 10.93 9.36
CA ALA A 345 11.18 11.82 8.33
C ALA A 345 10.68 11.51 6.92
N MET A 346 10.82 12.50 6.03
CA MET A 346 10.78 12.31 4.58
C MET A 346 12.21 12.21 4.04
N TRP A 347 12.42 11.28 3.11
CA TRP A 347 13.70 10.99 2.46
C TRP A 347 13.58 11.03 0.95
N LEU A 348 14.63 11.48 0.29
CA LEU A 348 14.82 11.42 -1.16
C LEU A 348 15.80 10.29 -1.51
N MET A 349 15.50 9.52 -2.55
CA MET A 349 16.42 8.58 -3.21
C MET A 349 16.59 8.98 -4.67
N GLN A 350 17.86 9.09 -5.08
CA GLN A 350 18.27 9.42 -6.44
C GLN A 350 19.59 8.76 -6.80
N LYS A 351 19.93 8.73 -8.09
CA LYS A 351 21.28 8.37 -8.58
C LYS A 351 22.27 9.47 -8.18
N LYS A 352 23.53 9.08 -8.00
CA LYS A 352 24.62 10.01 -7.69
C LYS A 352 25.10 10.71 -8.96
#